data_ae59a5c1c99cccfff77321c855e86caf
#
_entry.id   ae59a5c1c99cccfff77321c855e86caf
#
_cell.length_a   1.000
_cell.length_b   1.000
_cell.length_c   1.000
_cell.angle_alpha   90.00
_cell.angle_beta   90.00
_cell.angle_gamma   90.00
#
_symmetry.space_group_name_H-M   'P 1'
#
loop_
_entity.id
_entity.type
_entity.pdbx_description
1 polymer ?
#
loop_
_entity_poly.entity_id
_entity_poly.type
_entity_poly.pdbx_seq_one_letter_code
_entity_poly.pdbx_strand_id
1 'polypeptide(L)'
;VIRELDFAEIQTARVAGREPIPLLADLIAAFPDTRFNIDLKADNTVQPFLALIQQLRCQDRICVGSFSHERVLAVRTAFPRICTSLTPKEVFWARLRSFYIPTFKIHGDCAQVPERSGKVPLVDPRFLNTARKLGIQTHVWTINEVHDMRRLSNLGVEGLMTDDASALKQVLQDLGRW
;
A
#
# COMPACT_ATOMS: atom_id res chain seq x y z
N VAL A 1 10.63 -19.37 -9.87
CA VAL A 1 9.89 -18.09 -9.70
C VAL A 1 8.43 -18.35 -10.04
N ILE A 2 7.46 -17.82 -9.26
CA ILE A 2 6.00 -18.12 -9.43
C ILE A 2 5.54 -17.97 -10.90
N ARG A 3 5.99 -16.96 -11.62
CA ARG A 3 5.61 -16.72 -13.03
C ARG A 3 6.06 -17.81 -14.01
N GLU A 4 6.91 -18.72 -13.58
CA GLU A 4 7.49 -19.80 -14.39
C GLU A 4 6.89 -21.17 -14.06
N LEU A 5 5.95 -21.20 -13.13
CA LEU A 5 5.28 -22.40 -12.66
C LEU A 5 3.85 -22.46 -13.20
N ASP A 6 3.39 -23.68 -13.44
CA ASP A 6 1.99 -23.95 -13.74
C ASP A 6 1.12 -23.73 -12.49
N PHE A 7 -0.15 -23.41 -12.70
CA PHE A 7 -1.08 -23.19 -11.58
C PHE A 7 -1.19 -24.42 -10.67
N ALA A 8 -1.17 -25.63 -11.24
CA ALA A 8 -1.18 -26.88 -10.49
C ALA A 8 0.04 -27.01 -9.55
N GLU A 9 1.22 -26.57 -10.01
CA GLU A 9 2.44 -26.55 -9.18
C GLU A 9 2.32 -25.51 -8.06
N ILE A 10 1.78 -24.31 -8.37
CA ILE A 10 1.57 -23.27 -7.38
C ILE A 10 0.58 -23.72 -6.29
N GLN A 11 -0.44 -24.48 -6.64
CA GLN A 11 -1.41 -25.02 -5.69
C GLN A 11 -0.80 -26.00 -4.68
N THR A 12 0.35 -26.62 -4.97
CA THR A 12 1.07 -27.48 -4.02
C THR A 12 1.90 -26.70 -3.01
N ALA A 13 2.24 -25.44 -3.33
CA ALA A 13 3.04 -24.60 -2.45
C ALA A 13 2.28 -24.23 -1.17
N ARG A 14 3.02 -24.09 -0.07
CA ARG A 14 2.47 -23.72 1.23
C ARG A 14 3.21 -22.54 1.82
N VAL A 15 2.49 -21.51 2.23
CA VAL A 15 3.03 -20.38 2.99
C VAL A 15 3.38 -20.87 4.40
N ALA A 16 4.62 -20.70 4.81
CA ALA A 16 5.16 -21.20 6.09
C ALA A 16 4.86 -22.71 6.32
N GLY A 17 4.76 -23.50 5.24
CA GLY A 17 4.49 -24.94 5.32
C GLY A 17 3.03 -25.30 5.71
N ARG A 18 2.13 -24.35 5.77
CA ARG A 18 0.75 -24.53 6.28
C ARG A 18 -0.31 -24.23 5.22
N GLU A 19 -0.45 -22.97 4.86
CA GLU A 19 -1.58 -22.48 4.06
C GLU A 19 -1.26 -22.45 2.55
N PRO A 20 -2.22 -22.77 1.67
CA PRO A 20 -2.02 -22.61 0.24
C PRO A 20 -1.91 -21.14 -0.15
N ILE A 21 -1.33 -20.87 -1.33
CA ILE A 21 -1.38 -19.53 -1.91
C ILE A 21 -2.79 -19.31 -2.47
N PRO A 22 -3.58 -18.38 -1.92
CA PRO A 22 -4.95 -18.17 -2.37
C PRO A 22 -5.01 -17.41 -3.69
N LEU A 23 -6.08 -17.59 -4.46
CA LEU A 23 -6.41 -16.68 -5.54
C LEU A 23 -6.97 -15.37 -4.98
N LEU A 24 -6.66 -14.27 -5.63
CA LEU A 24 -7.18 -12.95 -5.22
C LEU A 24 -8.71 -12.90 -5.25
N ALA A 25 -9.34 -13.56 -6.22
CA ALA A 25 -10.80 -13.66 -6.30
C ALA A 25 -11.40 -14.29 -5.06
N ASP A 26 -10.82 -15.40 -4.59
CA ASP A 26 -11.30 -16.15 -3.44
C ASP A 26 -11.14 -15.34 -2.15
N LEU A 27 -10.02 -14.61 -2.01
CA LEU A 27 -9.81 -13.71 -0.87
C LEU A 27 -10.85 -12.59 -0.83
N ILE A 28 -11.11 -11.94 -1.96
CA ILE A 28 -12.09 -10.85 -2.04
C ILE A 28 -13.50 -11.36 -1.71
N ALA A 29 -13.84 -12.58 -2.13
CA ALA A 29 -15.12 -13.22 -1.84
C ALA A 29 -15.22 -13.66 -0.38
N ALA A 30 -14.16 -14.25 0.19
CA ALA A 30 -14.14 -14.73 1.57
C ALA A 30 -14.22 -13.61 2.61
N PHE A 31 -13.76 -12.40 2.25
CA PHE A 31 -13.72 -11.25 3.16
C PHE A 31 -14.48 -10.05 2.57
N PRO A 32 -15.82 -10.08 2.53
CA PRO A 32 -16.64 -9.07 1.83
C PRO A 32 -16.53 -7.66 2.44
N ASP A 33 -16.26 -7.55 3.73
CA ASP A 33 -16.16 -6.27 4.45
C ASP A 33 -14.71 -5.75 4.60
N THR A 34 -13.73 -6.53 4.11
CA THR A 34 -12.31 -6.18 4.23
C THR A 34 -11.88 -5.26 3.08
N ARG A 35 -11.06 -4.27 3.40
CA ARG A 35 -10.33 -3.46 2.43
C ARG A 35 -8.99 -4.11 2.12
N PHE A 36 -8.63 -4.12 0.84
CA PHE A 36 -7.41 -4.75 0.35
C PHE A 36 -6.42 -3.70 -0.16
N ASN A 37 -5.17 -3.83 0.28
CA ASN A 37 -4.05 -3.11 -0.30
C ASN A 37 -3.27 -4.08 -1.20
N ILE A 38 -3.22 -3.80 -2.51
CA ILE A 38 -2.69 -4.71 -3.52
C ILE A 38 -1.53 -4.06 -4.24
N ASP A 39 -0.36 -4.71 -4.20
CA ASP A 39 0.84 -4.26 -4.90
C ASP A 39 1.06 -5.06 -6.19
N LEU A 40 0.99 -4.37 -7.34
CA LEU A 40 1.24 -4.98 -8.66
C LEU A 40 2.75 -5.09 -8.92
N LYS A 41 3.29 -6.31 -8.77
CA LYS A 41 4.73 -6.58 -8.83
C LYS A 41 5.27 -6.79 -10.26
N ALA A 42 4.41 -7.14 -11.23
CA ALA A 42 4.82 -7.47 -12.60
C ALA A 42 3.85 -6.87 -13.64
N ASP A 43 4.34 -6.58 -14.85
CA ASP A 43 3.54 -5.92 -15.89
C ASP A 43 2.40 -6.81 -16.40
N ASN A 44 2.66 -8.12 -16.51
CA ASN A 44 1.67 -9.10 -16.92
C ASN A 44 0.52 -9.32 -15.92
N THR A 45 0.63 -8.80 -14.70
CA THR A 45 -0.45 -8.87 -13.71
C THR A 45 -1.49 -7.77 -13.88
N VAL A 46 -1.19 -6.70 -14.62
CA VAL A 46 -2.05 -5.51 -14.73
C VAL A 46 -3.38 -5.86 -15.41
N GLN A 47 -3.35 -6.45 -16.60
CA GLN A 47 -4.57 -6.75 -17.35
C GLN A 47 -5.48 -7.78 -16.65
N PRO A 48 -4.96 -8.91 -16.14
CA PRO A 48 -5.78 -9.84 -15.33
C PRO A 48 -6.38 -9.19 -14.09
N PHE A 49 -5.62 -8.31 -13.41
CA PHE A 49 -6.11 -7.56 -12.26
C PHE A 49 -7.27 -6.63 -12.64
N LEU A 50 -7.13 -5.82 -13.70
CA LEU A 50 -8.18 -4.91 -14.15
C LEU A 50 -9.47 -5.66 -14.51
N ALA A 51 -9.35 -6.79 -15.23
CA ALA A 51 -10.48 -7.64 -15.58
C ALA A 51 -11.18 -8.20 -14.34
N LEU A 52 -10.41 -8.69 -13.36
CA LEU A 52 -10.95 -9.22 -12.11
C LEU A 52 -11.71 -8.16 -11.31
N ILE A 53 -11.11 -6.96 -11.13
CA ILE A 53 -11.75 -5.87 -10.40
C ILE A 53 -13.04 -5.39 -11.08
N GLN A 54 -13.04 -5.34 -12.40
CA GLN A 54 -14.25 -5.02 -13.18
C GLN A 54 -15.34 -6.07 -12.98
N GLN A 55 -14.99 -7.35 -13.02
CA GLN A 55 -15.91 -8.47 -12.82
C GLN A 55 -16.52 -8.46 -11.42
N LEU A 56 -15.70 -8.29 -10.39
CA LEU A 56 -16.12 -8.33 -8.99
C LEU A 56 -16.76 -7.02 -8.50
N ARG A 57 -16.59 -5.92 -9.24
CA ARG A 57 -17.11 -4.57 -8.89
C ARG A 57 -16.73 -4.13 -7.46
N CYS A 58 -15.50 -4.41 -7.06
CA CYS A 58 -15.01 -4.20 -5.69
C CYS A 58 -14.02 -3.02 -5.56
N GLN A 59 -14.03 -2.07 -6.50
CA GLN A 59 -13.09 -0.94 -6.57
C GLN A 59 -13.03 -0.13 -5.27
N ASP A 60 -14.18 0.04 -4.60
CA ASP A 60 -14.30 0.86 -3.38
C ASP A 60 -13.60 0.25 -2.16
N ARG A 61 -13.22 -1.03 -2.26
CA ARG A 61 -12.52 -1.77 -1.20
C ARG A 61 -11.03 -1.98 -1.47
N ILE A 62 -10.52 -1.43 -2.57
CA ILE A 62 -9.16 -1.72 -3.03
C ILE A 62 -8.34 -0.44 -3.10
N CYS A 63 -7.14 -0.49 -2.53
CA CYS A 63 -6.05 0.44 -2.78
C CYS A 63 -4.97 -0.28 -3.58
N VAL A 64 -4.50 0.34 -4.66
CA VAL A 64 -3.47 -0.25 -5.53
C VAL A 64 -2.16 0.49 -5.40
N GLY A 65 -1.09 -0.27 -5.13
CA GLY A 65 0.28 0.20 -5.15
C GLY A 65 1.11 -0.45 -6.25
N SER A 66 2.18 0.19 -6.65
CA SER A 66 3.28 -0.39 -7.41
C SER A 66 4.52 0.49 -7.39
N PHE A 67 5.69 -0.13 -7.48
CA PHE A 67 6.94 0.60 -7.74
C PHE A 67 7.06 1.09 -9.19
N SER A 68 6.22 0.58 -10.12
CA SER A 68 6.15 1.08 -11.50
C SER A 68 5.07 2.16 -11.62
N HIS A 69 5.47 3.31 -12.13
CA HIS A 69 4.55 4.41 -12.43
C HIS A 69 3.53 4.02 -13.51
N GLU A 70 3.96 3.29 -14.51
CA GLU A 70 3.17 2.83 -15.65
C GLU A 70 2.04 1.91 -15.23
N ARG A 71 2.31 0.98 -14.28
CA ARG A 71 1.29 0.07 -13.74
C ARG A 71 0.20 0.84 -12.98
N VAL A 72 0.59 1.79 -12.13
CA VAL A 72 -0.37 2.61 -11.39
C VAL A 72 -1.15 3.50 -12.35
N LEU A 73 -0.49 4.06 -13.38
CA LEU A 73 -1.16 4.88 -14.39
C LEU A 73 -2.20 4.07 -15.18
N ALA A 74 -1.88 2.83 -15.56
CA ALA A 74 -2.83 1.94 -16.23
C ALA A 74 -4.08 1.69 -15.37
N VAL A 75 -3.89 1.46 -14.06
CA VAL A 75 -5.02 1.29 -13.12
C VAL A 75 -5.86 2.56 -13.01
N ARG A 76 -5.24 3.72 -12.85
CA ARG A 76 -5.93 5.03 -12.76
C ARG A 76 -6.70 5.35 -14.05
N THR A 77 -6.16 4.95 -15.20
CA THR A 77 -6.83 5.14 -16.49
C THR A 77 -8.08 4.27 -16.61
N ALA A 78 -8.00 3.00 -16.19
CA ALA A 78 -9.12 2.06 -16.23
C ALA A 78 -10.19 2.38 -15.18
N PHE A 79 -9.76 2.79 -13.98
CA PHE A 79 -10.62 3.08 -12.83
C PHE A 79 -10.24 4.43 -12.20
N PRO A 80 -10.73 5.57 -12.75
CA PRO A 80 -10.31 6.91 -12.30
C PRO A 80 -10.58 7.26 -10.83
N ARG A 81 -11.44 6.49 -10.15
CA ARG A 81 -11.80 6.69 -8.74
C ARG A 81 -11.27 5.62 -7.79
N ILE A 82 -10.48 4.67 -8.29
CA ILE A 82 -9.88 3.65 -7.42
C ILE A 82 -8.79 4.30 -6.55
N CYS A 83 -8.74 3.91 -5.29
CA CYS A 83 -7.67 4.37 -4.40
C CYS A 83 -6.31 3.86 -4.91
N THR A 84 -5.33 4.75 -4.98
CA THR A 84 -3.97 4.38 -5.38
C THR A 84 -2.93 4.99 -4.46
N SER A 85 -1.83 4.26 -4.24
CA SER A 85 -0.66 4.83 -3.59
C SER A 85 0.13 5.72 -4.55
N LEU A 86 0.91 6.63 -3.97
CA LEU A 86 1.91 7.37 -4.71
C LEU A 86 2.95 6.39 -5.27
N THR A 87 3.35 6.61 -6.51
CA THR A 87 4.51 5.95 -7.10
C THR A 87 5.81 6.56 -6.54
N PRO A 88 6.97 5.87 -6.65
CA PRO A 88 8.24 6.44 -6.18
C PRO A 88 8.53 7.84 -6.73
N LYS A 89 8.16 8.08 -7.98
CA LYS A 89 8.28 9.41 -8.63
C LYS A 89 7.41 10.45 -7.93
N GLU A 90 6.16 10.11 -7.58
CA GLU A 90 5.25 11.01 -6.87
C GLU A 90 5.67 11.23 -5.41
N VAL A 91 6.20 10.20 -4.74
CA VAL A 91 6.81 10.33 -3.40
C VAL A 91 7.99 11.31 -3.43
N PHE A 92 8.85 11.22 -4.45
CA PHE A 92 9.95 12.16 -4.65
C PHE A 92 9.41 13.60 -4.82
N TRP A 93 8.37 13.81 -5.64
CA TRP A 93 7.74 15.13 -5.80
C TRP A 93 7.10 15.63 -4.50
N ALA A 94 6.43 14.76 -3.74
CA ALA A 94 5.87 15.11 -2.44
C ALA A 94 6.98 15.51 -1.46
N ARG A 95 8.13 14.82 -1.48
CA ARG A 95 9.28 15.16 -0.65
C ARG A 95 9.89 16.50 -1.03
N LEU A 96 10.09 16.79 -2.31
CA LEU A 96 10.56 18.11 -2.76
C LEU A 96 9.60 19.22 -2.34
N ARG A 97 8.30 19.01 -2.51
CA ARG A 97 7.27 19.96 -2.10
C ARG A 97 7.28 20.24 -0.60
N SER A 98 7.71 19.26 0.23
CA SER A 98 7.88 19.48 1.68
C SER A 98 9.01 20.46 2.02
N PHE A 99 9.87 20.75 1.07
CA PHE A 99 10.89 21.84 1.14
C PHE A 99 10.49 23.09 0.37
N TYR A 100 9.18 23.24 0.05
CA TYR A 100 8.63 24.36 -0.73
C TYR A 100 9.14 24.45 -2.18
N ILE A 101 9.73 23.37 -2.71
CA ILE A 101 10.13 23.31 -4.12
C ILE A 101 8.91 23.03 -4.98
N PRO A 102 8.59 23.85 -6.00
CA PRO A 102 7.52 23.60 -6.93
C PRO A 102 7.71 22.25 -7.64
N THR A 103 6.65 21.44 -7.74
CA THR A 103 6.70 20.12 -8.35
C THR A 103 5.49 19.88 -9.24
N PHE A 104 5.53 18.79 -10.00
CA PHE A 104 4.39 18.35 -10.80
C PHE A 104 3.20 17.93 -9.93
N LYS A 105 2.04 17.81 -10.55
CA LYS A 105 0.82 17.35 -9.90
C LYS A 105 1.00 15.91 -9.40
N ILE A 106 0.51 15.63 -8.21
CA ILE A 106 0.52 14.34 -7.55
C ILE A 106 -0.91 13.81 -7.57
N HIS A 107 -1.10 12.55 -7.93
CA HIS A 107 -2.43 11.99 -8.22
C HIS A 107 -2.86 10.83 -7.31
N GLY A 108 -2.00 10.36 -6.39
CA GLY A 108 -2.37 9.26 -5.48
C GLY A 108 -3.10 9.73 -4.23
N ASP A 109 -3.78 8.81 -3.59
CA ASP A 109 -4.61 9.05 -2.40
C ASP A 109 -3.83 8.79 -1.09
N CYS A 110 -2.80 7.96 -1.15
CA CYS A 110 -1.95 7.65 -0.01
C CYS A 110 -0.47 7.52 -0.42
N ALA A 111 0.42 7.90 0.49
CA ALA A 111 1.85 7.69 0.38
C ALA A 111 2.24 6.46 1.21
N GLN A 112 2.47 5.32 0.55
CA GLN A 112 2.94 4.10 1.19
C GLN A 112 4.46 4.06 1.07
N VAL A 113 5.15 4.42 2.15
CA VAL A 113 6.59 4.70 2.14
C VAL A 113 7.32 3.97 3.27
N PRO A 114 8.60 3.59 3.06
CA PRO A 114 9.44 3.22 4.18
C PRO A 114 9.72 4.45 5.05
N GLU A 115 10.01 4.26 6.30
CA GLU A 115 10.38 5.38 7.18
C GLU A 115 11.59 6.16 6.63
N ARG A 116 12.52 5.44 6.01
CA ARG A 116 13.76 5.98 5.42
C ARG A 116 14.03 5.40 4.04
N SER A 117 14.66 6.19 3.18
CA SER A 117 15.26 5.71 1.94
C SER A 117 16.78 5.82 2.06
N GLY A 118 17.43 4.70 2.35
CA GLY A 118 18.85 4.70 2.75
C GLY A 118 19.06 5.56 4.00
N LYS A 119 19.91 6.57 3.90
CA LYS A 119 20.19 7.51 5.01
C LYS A 119 19.17 8.65 5.13
N VAL A 120 18.32 8.86 4.12
CA VAL A 120 17.39 9.99 4.08
C VAL A 120 16.09 9.62 4.79
N PRO A 121 15.66 10.35 5.84
CA PRO A 121 14.34 10.17 6.43
C PRO A 121 13.27 10.63 5.44
N LEU A 122 12.31 9.73 5.14
CA LEU A 122 11.16 10.08 4.30
C LEU A 122 9.99 10.56 5.14
N VAL A 123 9.82 9.99 6.33
CA VAL A 123 8.71 10.29 7.23
C VAL A 123 9.20 11.23 8.33
N ASP A 124 8.84 12.51 8.20
CA ASP A 124 9.09 13.55 9.18
C ASP A 124 7.90 14.52 9.24
N PRO A 125 7.82 15.43 10.23
CA PRO A 125 6.70 16.37 10.36
C PRO A 125 6.46 17.24 9.12
N ARG A 126 7.50 17.58 8.34
CA ARG A 126 7.37 18.38 7.13
C ARG A 126 6.68 17.59 6.02
N PHE A 127 7.10 16.33 5.82
CA PHE A 127 6.49 15.44 4.84
C PHE A 127 5.02 15.18 5.17
N LEU A 128 4.72 14.81 6.43
CA LEU A 128 3.36 14.53 6.90
C LEU A 128 2.44 15.76 6.73
N ASN A 129 2.92 16.95 7.11
CA ASN A 129 2.15 18.17 6.92
C ASN A 129 1.88 18.47 5.44
N THR A 130 2.86 18.22 4.57
CA THR A 130 2.70 18.40 3.12
C THR A 130 1.73 17.38 2.53
N ALA A 131 1.83 16.11 2.89
CA ALA A 131 0.92 15.06 2.48
C ALA A 131 -0.53 15.41 2.88
N ARG A 132 -0.76 15.82 4.13
CA ARG A 132 -2.09 16.25 4.61
C ARG A 132 -2.65 17.44 3.84
N LYS A 133 -1.83 18.46 3.56
CA LYS A 133 -2.26 19.61 2.74
C LYS A 133 -2.65 19.21 1.32
N LEU A 134 -2.14 18.10 0.82
CA LEU A 134 -2.47 17.52 -0.47
C LEU A 134 -3.65 16.53 -0.40
N GLY A 135 -4.21 16.28 0.78
CA GLY A 135 -5.24 15.25 1.00
C GLY A 135 -4.71 13.82 0.93
N ILE A 136 -3.40 13.61 1.09
CA ILE A 136 -2.71 12.33 0.97
C ILE A 136 -2.47 11.74 2.35
N GLN A 137 -2.95 10.52 2.59
CA GLN A 137 -2.65 9.75 3.81
C GLN A 137 -1.24 9.17 3.74
N THR A 138 -0.52 9.12 4.85
CA THR A 138 0.81 8.51 4.92
C THR A 138 0.74 7.18 5.66
N HIS A 139 1.09 6.09 4.96
CA HIS A 139 1.20 4.75 5.51
C HIS A 139 2.66 4.30 5.50
N VAL A 140 3.16 3.86 6.66
CA VAL A 140 4.58 3.51 6.80
C VAL A 140 4.77 2.00 6.90
N TRP A 141 5.70 1.44 6.13
CA TRP A 141 6.01 0.01 6.05
C TRP A 141 7.51 -0.26 6.15
N THR A 142 7.99 -1.40 6.54
CA THR A 142 7.29 -2.40 7.38
C THR A 142 7.73 -2.18 8.81
N ILE A 143 6.80 -1.97 9.73
CA ILE A 143 7.07 -1.57 11.10
C ILE A 143 6.67 -2.71 12.04
N ASN A 144 7.65 -3.42 12.58
CA ASN A 144 7.43 -4.60 13.42
C ASN A 144 7.76 -4.35 14.90
N GLU A 145 8.56 -3.34 15.21
CA GLU A 145 8.94 -3.01 16.58
C GLU A 145 7.87 -2.15 17.28
N VAL A 146 7.42 -2.60 18.45
CA VAL A 146 6.37 -1.92 19.24
C VAL A 146 6.74 -0.46 19.54
N HIS A 147 8.01 -0.20 19.81
CA HIS A 147 8.47 1.17 20.09
C HIS A 147 8.32 2.07 18.87
N ASP A 148 8.59 1.56 17.66
CA ASP A 148 8.42 2.31 16.40
C ASP A 148 6.95 2.49 16.05
N MET A 149 6.10 1.48 16.31
CA MET A 149 4.66 1.60 16.18
C MET A 149 4.12 2.76 17.03
N ARG A 150 4.53 2.85 18.31
CA ARG A 150 4.14 3.95 19.21
C ARG A 150 4.67 5.30 18.73
N ARG A 151 5.95 5.37 18.38
CA ARG A 151 6.62 6.58 17.92
C ARG A 151 5.97 7.15 16.65
N LEU A 152 5.77 6.32 15.63
CA LEU A 152 5.17 6.73 14.35
C LEU A 152 3.69 7.09 14.52
N SER A 153 2.95 6.33 15.34
CA SER A 153 1.58 6.68 15.68
C SER A 153 1.51 8.06 16.34
N ASN A 154 2.42 8.36 17.28
CA ASN A 154 2.47 9.67 17.96
C ASN A 154 2.96 10.79 17.05
N LEU A 155 3.81 10.48 16.07
CA LEU A 155 4.20 11.40 15.01
C LEU A 155 3.01 11.79 14.11
N GLY A 156 1.97 10.93 14.10
CA GLY A 156 0.71 11.18 13.44
C GLY A 156 0.66 10.65 12.01
N VAL A 157 1.31 9.53 11.71
CA VAL A 157 1.05 8.81 10.45
C VAL A 157 -0.38 8.26 10.46
N GLU A 158 -1.01 8.22 9.29
CA GLU A 158 -2.40 7.77 9.16
C GLU A 158 -2.51 6.24 9.11
N GLY A 159 -1.41 5.52 8.80
CA GLY A 159 -1.40 4.06 8.79
C GLY A 159 -0.02 3.47 9.03
N LEU A 160 -0.01 2.26 9.59
CA LEU A 160 1.17 1.42 9.73
C LEU A 160 0.92 0.07 9.07
N MET A 161 1.90 -0.43 8.34
CA MET A 161 1.92 -1.77 7.79
C MET A 161 2.94 -2.60 8.57
N THR A 162 2.50 -3.74 9.08
CA THR A 162 3.28 -4.62 9.95
C THR A 162 3.03 -6.07 9.62
N ASP A 163 3.98 -6.93 9.92
CA ASP A 163 3.82 -8.39 9.89
C ASP A 163 3.17 -8.91 11.19
N ASP A 164 3.11 -8.08 12.25
CA ASP A 164 2.46 -8.41 13.54
C ASP A 164 1.26 -7.49 13.82
N ALA A 165 0.12 -7.86 13.23
CA ALA A 165 -1.13 -7.12 13.41
C ALA A 165 -1.63 -7.14 14.87
N SER A 166 -1.29 -8.17 15.64
CA SER A 166 -1.69 -8.30 17.04
C SER A 166 -0.96 -7.29 17.91
N ALA A 167 0.35 -7.16 17.73
CA ALA A 167 1.15 -6.15 18.42
C ALA A 167 0.69 -4.73 18.07
N LEU A 168 0.45 -4.46 16.78
CA LEU A 168 -0.04 -3.14 16.35
C LEU A 168 -1.41 -2.82 16.96
N LYS A 169 -2.34 -3.79 16.97
CA LYS A 169 -3.65 -3.62 17.59
C LYS A 169 -3.51 -3.22 19.07
N GLN A 170 -2.67 -3.95 19.84
CA GLN A 170 -2.45 -3.63 21.25
C GLN A 170 -1.88 -2.22 21.44
N VAL A 171 -0.91 -1.83 20.61
CA VAL A 171 -0.35 -0.46 20.65
C VAL A 171 -1.41 0.59 20.39
N LEU A 172 -2.28 0.38 19.41
CA LEU A 172 -3.33 1.34 19.07
C LEU A 172 -4.42 1.40 20.15
N GLN A 173 -4.75 0.27 20.80
CA GLN A 173 -5.65 0.23 21.95
C GLN A 173 -5.08 1.01 23.13
N ASP A 174 -3.80 0.81 23.47
CA ASP A 174 -3.11 1.53 24.52
C ASP A 174 -3.07 3.06 24.27
N LEU A 175 -3.07 3.47 23.01
CA LEU A 175 -3.10 4.86 22.59
C LEU A 175 -4.52 5.45 22.45
N GLY A 176 -5.56 4.64 22.65
CA GLY A 176 -6.96 5.05 22.45
C GLY A 176 -7.33 5.34 20.99
N ARG A 177 -6.69 4.62 20.05
CA ARG A 177 -6.82 4.83 18.59
C ARG A 177 -7.37 3.62 17.83
N TRP A 178 -7.84 2.61 18.54
CA TRP A 178 -8.43 1.40 17.97
C TRP A 178 -9.93 1.37 18.19
#